data_7ec368e618f305c74d61b6cb3bd6632a
#
_entry.id   7ec368e618f305c74d61b6cb3bd6632a
#
_cell.length_a   1.000
_cell.length_b   1.000
_cell.length_c   1.000
_cell.angle_alpha   90.00
_cell.angle_beta   90.00
_cell.angle_gamma   90.00
#
_symmetry.space_group_name_H-M   'P 1'
#
loop_
_entity.id
_entity.type
_entity.pdbx_description
1 polymer ?
#
loop_
_entity_poly.entity_id
_entity_poly.type
_entity_poly.pdbx_seq_one_letter_code
_entity_poly.pdbx_strand_id
1 'polypeptide(L)'
;MEFQSLLHKKLLDGIFVYTAETTPPDSSNKDVLLKKTKSLKGIADAINVTDSPGAKVHMSALTAAIILVQNEIEPILQLTVRDRNRLALQGDLVGASALGVHNIL
;
A
#
# COMPACT_ATOMS: atom_id res chain seq x y z
N MET A 1 11.01 -21.85 -1.34
CA MET A 1 9.82 -21.13 -0.82
C MET A 1 9.38 -20.07 -1.83
N GLU A 2 8.14 -20.09 -2.18
CA GLU A 2 7.58 -19.06 -3.06
C GLU A 2 7.47 -17.73 -2.32
N PHE A 3 7.68 -16.64 -3.05
CA PHE A 3 7.50 -15.30 -2.51
C PHE A 3 6.14 -14.75 -2.93
N GLN A 4 5.54 -13.92 -2.08
CA GLN A 4 4.24 -13.30 -2.32
C GLN A 4 4.34 -11.90 -2.93
N SER A 5 5.50 -11.25 -2.77
CA SER A 5 5.77 -9.91 -3.29
C SER A 5 7.26 -9.76 -3.55
N LEU A 6 7.66 -8.70 -4.29
CA LEU A 6 9.07 -8.40 -4.49
C LEU A 6 9.75 -8.04 -3.17
N LEU A 7 9.07 -7.34 -2.29
CA LEU A 7 9.57 -7.04 -0.94
C LEU A 7 9.85 -8.33 -0.17
N HIS A 8 8.90 -9.27 -0.18
CA HIS A 8 9.05 -10.56 0.47
C HIS A 8 10.27 -11.33 -0.09
N LYS A 9 10.43 -11.33 -1.41
CA LYS A 9 11.57 -11.98 -2.07
C LYS A 9 12.90 -11.38 -1.59
N LYS A 10 13.02 -10.05 -1.56
CA LYS A 10 14.24 -9.40 -1.10
C LYS A 10 14.57 -9.72 0.36
N LEU A 11 13.55 -9.75 1.22
CA LEU A 11 13.74 -10.12 2.62
C LEU A 11 14.19 -11.58 2.76
N LEU A 12 13.61 -12.50 1.98
CA LEU A 12 14.05 -13.90 1.98
C LEU A 12 15.50 -14.04 1.51
N ASP A 13 15.93 -13.24 0.56
CA ASP A 13 17.28 -13.25 0.01
C ASP A 13 18.29 -12.51 0.89
N GLY A 14 17.88 -11.97 2.02
CA GLY A 14 18.74 -11.23 2.93
C GLY A 14 19.20 -9.88 2.42
N ILE A 15 18.50 -9.31 1.45
CA ILE A 15 18.81 -8.01 0.86
C ILE A 15 18.28 -6.91 1.77
N PHE A 16 19.11 -5.89 2.04
CA PHE A 16 18.66 -4.70 2.76
C PHE A 16 17.63 -3.95 1.92
N VAL A 17 16.49 -3.62 2.51
CA VAL A 17 15.39 -2.95 1.81
C VAL A 17 15.17 -1.54 2.33
N TYR A 18 14.76 -0.64 1.43
CA TYR A 18 14.36 0.73 1.76
C TYR A 18 12.87 0.85 1.49
N THR A 19 12.12 1.30 2.49
CA THR A 19 10.71 1.61 2.31
C THR A 19 10.48 3.09 2.54
N ALA A 20 9.53 3.64 1.79
CA ALA A 20 9.06 5.01 1.96
C ALA A 20 7.61 4.98 2.46
N GLU A 21 7.06 6.14 2.72
CA GLU A 21 5.68 6.28 3.17
C GLU A 21 5.00 7.38 2.38
N THR A 22 3.73 7.16 2.05
CA THR A 22 2.88 8.17 1.43
C THR A 22 1.54 8.23 2.15
N THR A 23 1.00 9.43 2.26
CA THR A 23 -0.37 9.64 2.73
C THR A 23 -1.26 9.87 1.52
N PRO A 24 -2.32 9.06 1.34
CA PRO A 24 -3.25 9.30 0.24
C PRO A 24 -3.84 10.70 0.29
N PRO A 25 -4.17 11.30 -0.86
CA PRO A 25 -4.75 12.64 -0.89
C PRO A 25 -6.13 12.65 -0.24
N ASP A 26 -6.57 13.83 0.19
CA ASP A 26 -7.92 14.07 0.70
C ASP A 26 -8.91 14.39 -0.43
N SER A 27 -8.65 13.90 -1.62
CA SER A 27 -9.44 14.11 -2.82
C SER A 27 -9.49 12.85 -3.66
N SER A 28 -10.29 12.85 -4.71
CA SER A 28 -10.37 11.76 -5.69
C SER A 28 -9.31 11.84 -6.78
N ASN A 29 -8.38 12.79 -6.69
CA ASN A 29 -7.39 13.00 -7.73
C ASN A 29 -6.19 12.05 -7.54
N LYS A 30 -6.19 10.95 -8.29
CA LYS A 30 -5.11 9.95 -8.24
C LYS A 30 -3.76 10.52 -8.70
N ASP A 31 -3.74 11.59 -9.50
CA ASP A 31 -2.50 12.17 -9.98
C ASP A 31 -1.69 12.82 -8.86
N VAL A 32 -2.35 13.30 -7.81
CA VAL A 32 -1.68 13.81 -6.61
C VAL A 32 -0.88 12.68 -5.94
N LEU A 33 -1.50 11.50 -5.80
CA LEU A 33 -0.83 10.32 -5.24
C LEU A 33 0.35 9.90 -6.12
N LEU A 34 0.12 9.79 -7.42
CA LEU A 34 1.14 9.31 -8.37
C LEU A 34 2.31 10.28 -8.51
N LYS A 35 2.08 11.58 -8.45
CA LYS A 35 3.15 12.58 -8.49
C LYS A 35 4.13 12.39 -7.34
N LYS A 36 3.62 12.09 -6.14
CA LYS A 36 4.46 11.85 -4.96
C LYS A 36 5.21 10.54 -5.04
N THR A 37 4.55 9.49 -5.54
CA THR A 37 5.09 8.12 -5.47
C THR A 37 5.97 7.77 -6.65
N LYS A 38 5.74 8.31 -7.83
CA LYS A 38 6.58 8.04 -9.01
C LYS A 38 8.02 8.49 -8.82
N SER A 39 8.26 9.55 -8.06
CA SER A 39 9.61 10.01 -7.75
C SER A 39 10.39 9.02 -6.89
N LEU A 40 9.70 8.13 -6.18
CA LEU A 40 10.29 7.09 -5.33
C LEU A 40 10.43 5.74 -6.05
N LYS A 41 9.84 5.60 -7.23
CA LYS A 41 9.91 4.37 -8.01
C LYS A 41 11.35 4.09 -8.41
N GLY A 42 11.82 2.88 -8.12
CA GLY A 42 13.20 2.49 -8.37
C GLY A 42 14.18 2.90 -7.26
N ILE A 43 13.76 3.72 -6.30
CA ILE A 43 14.53 4.11 -5.13
C ILE A 43 14.06 3.34 -3.90
N ALA A 44 12.76 3.38 -3.63
CA ALA A 44 12.16 2.60 -2.56
C ALA A 44 11.75 1.22 -3.07
N ASP A 45 11.99 0.20 -2.27
CA ASP A 45 11.59 -1.18 -2.58
C ASP A 45 10.10 -1.40 -2.42
N ALA A 46 9.47 -0.63 -1.53
CA ALA A 46 8.03 -0.59 -1.34
C ALA A 46 7.63 0.73 -0.69
N ILE A 47 6.36 1.09 -0.84
CA ILE A 47 5.83 2.33 -0.29
C ILE A 47 4.68 2.02 0.66
N ASN A 48 4.84 2.38 1.93
CA ASN A 48 3.77 2.31 2.92
C ASN A 48 2.67 3.32 2.57
N VAL A 49 1.44 2.84 2.56
CA VAL A 49 0.25 3.67 2.31
C VAL A 49 -0.49 3.81 3.63
N THR A 50 -0.49 5.02 4.19
CA THR A 50 -1.13 5.28 5.49
C THR A 50 -2.65 5.22 5.38
N ASP A 51 -3.30 4.79 6.46
CA ASP A 51 -4.74 4.59 6.52
C ASP A 51 -5.41 5.61 7.43
N SER A 52 -6.02 6.62 6.83
CA SER A 52 -6.76 7.68 7.53
C SER A 52 -5.99 8.27 8.71
N PRO A 53 -4.75 8.74 8.50
CA PRO A 53 -3.93 9.25 9.59
C PRO A 53 -4.62 10.44 10.28
N GLY A 54 -4.49 10.49 11.61
CA GLY A 54 -5.13 11.52 12.43
C GLY A 54 -6.66 11.41 12.47
N ALA A 55 -7.24 10.27 12.08
CA ALA A 55 -8.69 10.06 11.97
C ALA A 55 -9.36 11.06 11.04
N LYS A 56 -8.66 11.49 10.01
CA LYS A 56 -9.17 12.40 8.97
C LYS A 56 -9.45 11.64 7.70
N VAL A 57 -10.42 12.13 6.92
CA VAL A 57 -10.76 11.53 5.63
C VAL A 57 -9.64 11.74 4.63
N HIS A 58 -9.20 10.65 4.03
CA HIS A 58 -8.31 10.62 2.88
C HIS A 58 -8.86 9.59 1.90
N MET A 59 -8.33 9.58 0.67
CA MET A 59 -8.57 8.42 -0.19
C MET A 59 -8.24 7.15 0.58
N SER A 60 -9.07 6.11 0.47
CA SER A 60 -8.85 4.88 1.22
C SER A 60 -7.46 4.30 0.92
N ALA A 61 -6.78 3.81 1.94
CA ALA A 61 -5.45 3.22 1.76
C ALA A 61 -5.48 2.04 0.79
N LEU A 62 -6.53 1.23 0.82
CA LEU A 62 -6.72 0.12 -0.11
C LEU A 62 -6.80 0.63 -1.55
N THR A 63 -7.61 1.65 -1.81
CA THR A 63 -7.72 2.25 -3.15
C THR A 63 -6.38 2.80 -3.62
N ALA A 64 -5.67 3.54 -2.77
CA ALA A 64 -4.36 4.07 -3.10
C ALA A 64 -3.35 2.95 -3.39
N ALA A 65 -3.34 1.89 -2.59
CA ALA A 65 -2.46 0.74 -2.81
C ALA A 65 -2.74 0.07 -4.17
N ILE A 66 -4.00 -0.08 -4.56
CA ILE A 66 -4.39 -0.63 -5.86
C ILE A 66 -3.87 0.26 -7.00
N ILE A 67 -4.02 1.57 -6.87
CA ILE A 67 -3.50 2.52 -7.87
C ILE A 67 -1.97 2.37 -8.01
N LEU A 68 -1.25 2.21 -6.90
CA LEU A 68 0.19 1.97 -6.96
C LEU A 68 0.52 0.68 -7.71
N VAL A 69 -0.18 -0.41 -7.42
CA VAL A 69 0.02 -1.69 -8.14
C VAL A 69 -0.19 -1.51 -9.63
N GLN A 70 -1.24 -0.79 -10.05
CA GLN A 70 -1.52 -0.51 -11.45
C GLN A 70 -0.41 0.30 -12.14
N ASN A 71 0.41 0.99 -11.37
CA ASN A 71 1.53 1.80 -11.86
C ASN A 71 2.90 1.16 -11.57
N GLU A 72 2.91 -0.16 -11.29
CA GLU A 72 4.12 -0.93 -11.06
C GLU A 72 4.95 -0.42 -9.87
N ILE A 73 4.27 0.07 -8.85
CA ILE A 73 4.86 0.49 -7.58
C ILE A 73 4.33 -0.46 -6.51
N GLU A 74 5.23 -1.08 -5.75
CA GLU A 74 4.84 -2.04 -4.72
C GLU A 74 4.38 -1.33 -3.45
N PRO A 75 3.12 -1.51 -3.03
CA PRO A 75 2.64 -0.91 -1.79
C PRO A 75 2.81 -1.84 -0.60
N ILE A 76 2.87 -1.24 0.58
CA ILE A 76 2.58 -1.89 1.85
C ILE A 76 1.28 -1.24 2.35
N LEU A 77 0.20 -1.99 2.35
CA LEU A 77 -1.09 -1.49 2.78
C LEU A 77 -1.15 -1.45 4.30
N GLN A 78 -1.33 -0.27 4.86
CA GLN A 78 -1.65 -0.13 6.27
C GLN A 78 -3.17 -0.20 6.46
N LEU A 79 -3.62 -1.06 7.36
CA LEU A 79 -5.04 -1.27 7.64
C LEU A 79 -5.31 -1.06 9.13
N THR A 80 -5.88 0.09 9.46
CA THR A 80 -6.33 0.32 10.82
C THR A 80 -7.64 -0.41 11.11
N VAL A 81 -7.75 -0.98 12.29
CA VAL A 81 -8.99 -1.62 12.75
C VAL A 81 -9.93 -0.64 13.44
N ARG A 82 -9.49 0.59 13.67
CA ARG A 82 -10.26 1.61 14.38
C ARG A 82 -11.64 1.89 13.76
N ASP A 83 -11.69 1.95 12.44
CA ASP A 83 -12.88 2.38 11.70
C ASP A 83 -13.53 1.23 10.93
N ARG A 84 -13.17 -0.01 11.23
CA ARG A 84 -13.68 -1.19 10.53
C ARG A 84 -14.19 -2.23 11.50
N ASN A 85 -15.32 -2.85 11.15
CA ASN A 85 -15.72 -4.07 11.83
C ASN A 85 -14.98 -5.28 11.22
N ARG A 86 -15.14 -6.45 11.83
CA ARG A 86 -14.44 -7.66 11.39
C ARG A 86 -14.78 -8.03 9.95
N LEU A 87 -16.04 -7.94 9.57
CA LEU A 87 -16.48 -8.30 8.22
C LEU A 87 -15.87 -7.40 7.16
N ALA A 88 -15.86 -6.08 7.42
CA ALA A 88 -15.25 -5.11 6.52
C ALA A 88 -13.75 -5.34 6.39
N LEU A 89 -13.06 -5.60 7.50
CA LEU A 89 -11.63 -5.89 7.49
C LEU A 89 -11.30 -7.14 6.66
N GLN A 90 -12.05 -8.21 6.86
CA GLN A 90 -11.85 -9.45 6.11
C GLN A 90 -12.12 -9.25 4.61
N GLY A 91 -13.18 -8.52 4.26
CA GLY A 91 -13.49 -8.20 2.88
C GLY A 91 -12.40 -7.38 2.20
N ASP A 92 -11.85 -6.39 2.89
CA ASP A 92 -10.77 -5.58 2.36
C ASP A 92 -9.50 -6.41 2.13
N LEU A 93 -9.16 -7.33 3.04
CA LEU A 93 -8.00 -8.20 2.89
C LEU A 93 -8.14 -9.16 1.69
N VAL A 94 -9.33 -9.73 1.52
CA VAL A 94 -9.62 -10.59 0.35
C VAL A 94 -9.49 -9.78 -0.95
N GLY A 95 -10.06 -8.59 -0.97
CA GLY A 95 -9.99 -7.71 -2.14
C GLY A 95 -8.57 -7.25 -2.45
N ALA A 96 -7.81 -6.91 -1.42
CA ALA A 96 -6.40 -6.53 -1.57
C ALA A 96 -5.60 -7.64 -2.25
N SER A 97 -5.75 -8.86 -1.77
CA SER A 97 -5.06 -10.03 -2.35
C SER A 97 -5.46 -10.23 -3.81
N ALA A 98 -6.75 -10.11 -4.12
CA ALA A 98 -7.27 -10.29 -5.48
C ALA A 98 -6.68 -9.28 -6.47
N LEU A 99 -6.34 -8.08 -6.01
CA LEU A 99 -5.86 -6.99 -6.85
C LEU A 99 -4.34 -6.78 -6.77
N GLY A 100 -3.62 -7.74 -6.21
CA GLY A 100 -2.16 -7.72 -6.22
C GLY A 100 -1.52 -6.94 -5.06
N VAL A 101 -2.28 -6.60 -4.04
CA VAL A 101 -1.74 -5.98 -2.82
C VAL A 101 -1.43 -7.10 -1.82
N HIS A 102 -0.16 -7.40 -1.65
CA HIS A 102 0.29 -8.58 -0.88
C HIS A 102 1.12 -8.24 0.35
N ASN A 103 1.42 -6.99 0.60
CA ASN A 103 2.10 -6.55 1.81
C ASN A 103 1.11 -5.78 2.68
N ILE A 104 0.92 -6.23 3.91
CA ILE A 104 -0.03 -5.66 4.86
C ILE A 104 0.70 -5.32 6.15
N LEU A 105 0.38 -4.18 6.73
CA LEU A 105 0.88 -3.75 8.03
C LEU A 105 -0.29 -3.36 8.94
#